data_dcbb647b013a539c2e0fe31add3c0665
#
_entry.id   dcbb647b013a539c2e0fe31add3c0665
#
_cell.length_a   1.000
_cell.length_b   1.000
_cell.length_c   1.000
_cell.angle_alpha   90.00
_cell.angle_beta   90.00
_cell.angle_gamma   90.00
#
_symmetry.space_group_name_H-M   'P 1'
#
loop_
_entity.id
_entity.type
_entity.pdbx_description
1 polymer ?
#
loop_
_entity_poly.entity_id
_entity_poly.type
_entity_poly.pdbx_seq_one_letter_code
_entity_poly.pdbx_strand_id
1 'polypeptide(L)'
;MPVIDCKLFVTDLDGTVLIDEKEAGSRATLRLKTALRALEARGTMVCLASGRMHESIRVIGRDLGVRGPVISYNGAMLRDTDDAMLSHHTLDAGIAGEVVTLAEERGLALNFYCDGVLYARKLQPWWDLYLGRTSSPVKPLDSLLPMIGKRPTKLLIHTLPATVLALRDELTPRYKGRATLLITADEYLEVMPIEADKGHALADLASRLSLKAHDIVAAGDGNNDIGMISFAGTGIAIANGREALKQKADVVVGPPEEEGLAEFIEQNLL
;
A
#
# COMPACT_ATOMS: atom_id res chain seq x y z
N MET A 1 -25.12 8.17 -17.20
CA MET A 1 -24.10 7.65 -18.15
C MET A 1 -24.31 6.16 -18.30
N PRO A 2 -23.86 5.49 -19.38
CA PRO A 2 -23.90 4.03 -19.40
C PRO A 2 -23.07 3.48 -18.24
N VAL A 3 -23.53 2.41 -17.61
CA VAL A 3 -22.80 1.71 -16.53
C VAL A 3 -21.48 1.19 -17.12
N ILE A 4 -20.37 1.44 -16.42
CA ILE A 4 -19.05 0.96 -16.83
C ILE A 4 -18.99 -0.55 -16.57
N ASP A 5 -18.66 -1.35 -17.59
CA ASP A 5 -18.43 -2.80 -17.43
C ASP A 5 -17.09 -3.02 -16.71
N CYS A 6 -17.16 -3.17 -15.40
CA CYS A 6 -16.00 -3.32 -14.53
C CYS A 6 -15.87 -4.76 -14.05
N LYS A 7 -14.82 -5.47 -14.48
CA LYS A 7 -14.52 -6.83 -14.04
C LYS A 7 -13.58 -6.88 -12.84
N LEU A 8 -12.73 -5.85 -12.71
CA LEU A 8 -11.79 -5.70 -11.59
C LEU A 8 -11.81 -4.26 -11.09
N PHE A 9 -12.25 -4.09 -9.84
CA PHE A 9 -12.17 -2.83 -9.12
C PHE A 9 -10.97 -2.88 -8.18
N VAL A 10 -10.00 -1.98 -8.35
CA VAL A 10 -8.80 -1.91 -7.53
C VAL A 10 -8.82 -0.64 -6.71
N THR A 11 -8.58 -0.71 -5.41
CA THR A 11 -8.59 0.48 -4.56
C THR A 11 -7.43 0.49 -3.58
N ASP A 12 -6.81 1.66 -3.42
CA ASP A 12 -6.00 1.94 -2.25
C ASP A 12 -6.86 1.97 -0.98
N LEU A 13 -6.25 1.96 0.18
CA LEU A 13 -6.90 1.94 1.48
C LEU A 13 -6.82 3.30 2.20
N ASP A 14 -5.62 3.77 2.49
CA ASP A 14 -5.39 4.91 3.38
C ASP A 14 -5.63 6.23 2.65
N GLY A 15 -6.63 7.02 3.08
CA GLY A 15 -7.03 8.24 2.37
C GLY A 15 -7.95 8.03 1.16
N THR A 16 -8.23 6.77 0.79
CA THR A 16 -9.11 6.39 -0.32
C THR A 16 -10.38 5.70 0.17
N VAL A 17 -10.24 4.57 0.87
CA VAL A 17 -11.32 3.78 1.46
C VAL A 17 -11.49 4.10 2.94
N LEU A 18 -10.37 4.35 3.61
CA LEU A 18 -10.32 4.52 5.06
C LEU A 18 -10.25 6.01 5.43
N ILE A 19 -11.12 6.40 6.34
CA ILE A 19 -11.06 7.66 7.08
C ILE A 19 -10.11 7.45 8.24
N ASP A 20 -9.09 8.30 8.38
CA ASP A 20 -8.16 8.26 9.52
C ASP A 20 -8.74 9.04 10.69
N GLU A 21 -9.26 8.34 11.68
CA GLU A 21 -9.71 8.90 12.95
C GLU A 21 -8.58 8.81 13.96
N LYS A 22 -8.00 9.96 14.34
CA LYS A 22 -6.80 10.06 15.21
C LYS A 22 -6.91 9.26 16.52
N GLU A 23 -8.12 9.08 17.05
CA GLU A 23 -8.37 8.41 18.33
C GLU A 23 -8.98 7.00 18.18
N ALA A 24 -9.72 6.73 17.08
CA ALA A 24 -10.48 5.50 16.87
C ALA A 24 -9.85 4.54 15.85
N GLY A 25 -8.72 4.94 15.23
CA GLY A 25 -8.11 4.21 14.12
C GLY A 25 -8.81 4.49 12.79
N SER A 26 -8.39 3.79 11.74
CA SER A 26 -8.93 4.00 10.39
C SER A 26 -10.16 3.13 10.15
N ARG A 27 -11.22 3.70 9.58
CA ARG A 27 -12.47 2.98 9.26
C ARG A 27 -13.05 3.38 7.90
N ALA A 28 -13.80 2.49 7.28
CA ALA A 28 -14.62 2.77 6.10
C ALA A 28 -16.08 3.03 6.49
N THR A 29 -16.78 3.85 5.71
CA THR A 29 -18.21 4.12 5.92
C THR A 29 -19.04 2.87 5.59
N LEU A 30 -20.23 2.78 6.19
CA LEU A 30 -21.15 1.67 5.92
C LEU A 30 -21.62 1.67 4.46
N ARG A 31 -21.81 2.86 3.87
CA ARG A 31 -22.22 3.01 2.47
C ARG A 31 -21.17 2.44 1.53
N LEU A 32 -19.87 2.78 1.74
CA LEU A 32 -18.78 2.27 0.93
C LEU A 32 -18.64 0.74 1.06
N LYS A 33 -18.72 0.20 2.29
CA LYS A 33 -18.74 -1.25 2.53
C LYS A 33 -19.88 -1.93 1.75
N THR A 34 -21.06 -1.32 1.73
CA THR A 34 -22.22 -1.83 1.01
C THR A 34 -22.01 -1.81 -0.49
N ALA A 35 -21.46 -0.72 -1.03
CA ALA A 35 -21.15 -0.56 -2.44
C ALA A 35 -20.10 -1.59 -2.93
N LEU A 36 -19.02 -1.78 -2.16
CA LEU A 36 -17.99 -2.78 -2.49
C LEU A 36 -18.54 -4.22 -2.50
N ARG A 37 -19.39 -4.56 -1.53
CA ARG A 37 -20.06 -5.89 -1.49
C ARG A 37 -21.02 -6.06 -2.66
N ALA A 38 -21.71 -4.99 -3.07
CA ALA A 38 -22.61 -5.04 -4.22
C ALA A 38 -21.84 -5.27 -5.54
N LEU A 39 -20.63 -4.71 -5.68
CA LEU A 39 -19.74 -5.02 -6.80
C LEU A 39 -19.41 -6.52 -6.85
N GLU A 40 -18.95 -7.11 -5.72
CA GLU A 40 -18.64 -8.55 -5.69
C GLU A 40 -19.89 -9.42 -5.97
N ALA A 41 -21.06 -9.03 -5.46
CA ALA A 41 -22.31 -9.73 -5.73
C ALA A 41 -22.72 -9.72 -7.20
N ARG A 42 -22.25 -8.74 -7.98
CA ARG A 42 -22.43 -8.65 -9.44
C ARG A 42 -21.33 -9.35 -10.24
N GLY A 43 -20.34 -9.94 -9.57
CA GLY A 43 -19.23 -10.64 -10.19
C GLY A 43 -18.00 -9.78 -10.48
N THR A 44 -17.99 -8.49 -10.08
CA THR A 44 -16.80 -7.66 -10.14
C THR A 44 -15.85 -8.09 -9.03
N MET A 45 -14.61 -8.42 -9.38
CA MET A 45 -13.56 -8.72 -8.40
C MET A 45 -13.09 -7.42 -7.74
N VAL A 46 -12.96 -7.38 -6.41
CA VAL A 46 -12.45 -6.21 -5.67
C VAL A 46 -11.07 -6.51 -5.14
N CYS A 47 -10.04 -5.81 -5.67
CA CYS A 47 -8.64 -5.93 -5.23
C CYS A 47 -8.27 -4.77 -4.31
N LEU A 48 -7.66 -5.07 -3.17
CA LEU A 48 -7.12 -4.08 -2.25
C LEU A 48 -5.62 -3.89 -2.51
N ALA A 49 -5.17 -2.64 -2.71
CA ALA A 49 -3.79 -2.30 -3.05
C ALA A 49 -3.22 -1.27 -2.06
N SER A 50 -2.28 -1.66 -1.19
CA SER A 50 -1.77 -0.78 -0.14
C SER A 50 -0.28 -0.95 0.14
N GLY A 51 0.36 0.06 0.76
CA GLY A 51 1.71 -0.04 1.34
C GLY A 51 1.78 -0.85 2.63
N ARG A 52 0.62 -1.27 3.17
CA ARG A 52 0.52 -2.05 4.41
C ARG A 52 1.03 -3.48 4.23
N MET A 53 1.31 -4.14 5.35
CA MET A 53 1.56 -5.58 5.40
C MET A 53 0.33 -6.36 4.93
N HIS A 54 0.56 -7.50 4.28
CA HIS A 54 -0.50 -8.33 3.73
C HIS A 54 -1.56 -8.71 4.77
N GLU A 55 -1.14 -9.16 5.93
CA GLU A 55 -2.02 -9.58 7.03
C GLU A 55 -2.93 -8.45 7.50
N SER A 56 -2.41 -7.22 7.55
CA SER A 56 -3.19 -6.03 7.92
C SER A 56 -4.26 -5.73 6.87
N ILE A 57 -3.93 -5.84 5.58
CA ILE A 57 -4.91 -5.64 4.49
C ILE A 57 -6.00 -6.70 4.54
N ARG A 58 -5.66 -7.97 4.82
CA ARG A 58 -6.65 -9.06 4.97
C ARG A 58 -7.62 -8.85 6.14
N VAL A 59 -7.16 -8.26 7.25
CA VAL A 59 -8.05 -7.86 8.35
C VAL A 59 -9.04 -6.79 7.89
N ILE A 60 -8.56 -5.75 7.21
CA ILE A 60 -9.38 -4.68 6.64
C ILE A 60 -10.35 -5.25 5.59
N GLY A 61 -9.89 -6.11 4.69
CA GLY A 61 -10.73 -6.76 3.68
C GLY A 61 -11.91 -7.53 4.28
N ARG A 62 -11.67 -8.25 5.38
CA ARG A 62 -12.76 -8.92 6.13
C ARG A 62 -13.77 -7.92 6.69
N ASP A 63 -13.33 -6.79 7.23
CA ASP A 63 -14.22 -5.73 7.74
C ASP A 63 -15.01 -5.06 6.60
N LEU A 64 -14.38 -4.84 5.46
CA LEU A 64 -15.05 -4.36 4.24
C LEU A 64 -16.04 -5.38 3.68
N GLY A 65 -15.83 -6.65 3.95
CA GLY A 65 -16.60 -7.78 3.40
C GLY A 65 -16.17 -8.15 2.00
N VAL A 66 -14.94 -7.82 1.57
CA VAL A 66 -14.35 -8.15 0.27
C VAL A 66 -13.34 -9.27 0.40
N ARG A 67 -13.23 -10.11 -0.65
CA ARG A 67 -12.40 -11.33 -0.66
C ARG A 67 -11.44 -11.44 -1.83
N GLY A 68 -11.37 -10.43 -2.67
CA GLY A 68 -10.54 -10.43 -3.86
C GLY A 68 -9.03 -10.51 -3.60
N PRO A 69 -8.22 -10.41 -4.66
CA PRO A 69 -6.76 -10.38 -4.58
C PRO A 69 -6.24 -9.21 -3.74
N VAL A 70 -5.01 -9.33 -3.27
CA VAL A 70 -4.36 -8.28 -2.47
C VAL A 70 -3.00 -7.93 -3.07
N ILE A 71 -2.81 -6.65 -3.36
CA ILE A 71 -1.52 -6.02 -3.66
C ILE A 71 -1.04 -5.37 -2.36
N SER A 72 0.03 -5.89 -1.76
CA SER A 72 0.58 -5.39 -0.50
C SER A 72 2.01 -4.87 -0.65
N TYR A 73 2.49 -4.14 0.36
CA TYR A 73 3.83 -3.53 0.36
C TYR A 73 4.10 -2.72 -0.91
N ASN A 74 3.14 -1.85 -1.30
CA ASN A 74 3.25 -1.02 -2.52
C ASN A 74 3.53 -1.82 -3.81
N GLY A 75 3.01 -3.05 -3.91
CA GLY A 75 3.22 -3.91 -5.09
C GLY A 75 4.37 -4.91 -4.98
N ALA A 76 5.14 -4.91 -3.87
CA ALA A 76 6.19 -5.91 -3.67
C ALA A 76 5.63 -7.33 -3.48
N MET A 77 4.36 -7.47 -3.09
CA MET A 77 3.70 -8.77 -2.92
C MET A 77 2.30 -8.73 -3.51
N LEU A 78 1.97 -9.77 -4.28
CA LEU A 78 0.65 -10.02 -4.86
C LEU A 78 0.18 -11.42 -4.44
N ARG A 79 -1.04 -11.51 -3.93
CA ARG A 79 -1.73 -12.75 -3.62
C ARG A 79 -3.11 -12.79 -4.26
N ASP A 80 -3.57 -13.98 -4.62
CA ASP A 80 -4.90 -14.17 -5.20
C ASP A 80 -6.02 -14.22 -4.14
N THR A 81 -7.23 -14.50 -4.59
CA THR A 81 -8.44 -14.65 -3.76
C THR A 81 -8.31 -15.75 -2.71
N ASP A 82 -7.60 -16.83 -3.01
CA ASP A 82 -7.39 -17.98 -2.12
C ASP A 82 -6.14 -17.79 -1.24
N ASP A 83 -5.55 -16.58 -1.27
CA ASP A 83 -4.35 -16.20 -0.54
C ASP A 83 -3.07 -16.90 -1.03
N ALA A 84 -3.10 -17.52 -2.22
CA ALA A 84 -1.92 -18.08 -2.82
C ALA A 84 -0.97 -16.98 -3.33
N MET A 85 0.33 -17.16 -3.13
CA MET A 85 1.35 -16.22 -3.57
C MET A 85 1.46 -16.23 -5.09
N LEU A 86 1.17 -15.11 -5.74
CA LEU A 86 1.34 -14.92 -7.18
C LEU A 86 2.70 -14.31 -7.52
N SER A 87 3.13 -13.30 -6.76
CA SER A 87 4.48 -12.74 -6.86
C SER A 87 4.94 -12.16 -5.52
N HIS A 88 6.25 -12.20 -5.26
CA HIS A 88 6.88 -11.61 -4.08
C HIS A 88 8.29 -11.14 -4.41
N HIS A 89 8.50 -9.84 -4.37
CA HIS A 89 9.78 -9.18 -4.54
C HIS A 89 10.35 -8.81 -3.17
N THR A 90 11.64 -9.04 -2.98
CA THR A 90 12.34 -8.75 -1.73
C THR A 90 13.55 -7.87 -2.00
N LEU A 91 13.86 -7.01 -1.04
CA LEU A 91 15.05 -6.18 -1.12
C LEU A 91 16.32 -7.05 -1.12
N ASP A 92 17.34 -6.60 -1.87
CA ASP A 92 18.64 -7.24 -1.87
C ASP A 92 19.25 -7.28 -0.45
N ALA A 93 19.82 -8.43 -0.08
CA ALA A 93 20.35 -8.63 1.27
C ALA A 93 21.52 -7.70 1.62
N GLY A 94 22.32 -7.30 0.62
CA GLY A 94 23.41 -6.34 0.79
C GLY A 94 22.87 -4.95 1.11
N ILE A 95 21.89 -4.47 0.32
CA ILE A 95 21.22 -3.17 0.55
C ILE A 95 20.54 -3.19 1.94
N ALA A 96 19.82 -4.26 2.27
CA ALA A 96 19.16 -4.39 3.56
C ALA A 96 20.17 -4.33 4.72
N GLY A 97 21.31 -5.03 4.60
CA GLY A 97 22.39 -5.00 5.58
C GLY A 97 23.01 -3.62 5.75
N GLU A 98 23.24 -2.89 4.64
CA GLU A 98 23.75 -1.51 4.69
C GLU A 98 22.79 -0.57 5.41
N VAL A 99 21.47 -0.68 5.14
CA VAL A 99 20.44 0.15 5.80
C VAL A 99 20.33 -0.21 7.30
N VAL A 100 20.42 -1.49 7.66
CA VAL A 100 20.44 -1.93 9.08
C VAL A 100 21.65 -1.34 9.80
N THR A 101 22.85 -1.45 9.22
CA THR A 101 24.09 -0.89 9.80
C THR A 101 23.96 0.62 9.99
N LEU A 102 23.53 1.34 8.96
CA LEU A 102 23.32 2.79 9.02
C LEU A 102 22.31 3.17 10.13
N ALA A 103 21.21 2.43 10.26
CA ALA A 103 20.20 2.70 11.28
C ALA A 103 20.74 2.46 12.70
N GLU A 104 21.49 1.38 12.91
CA GLU A 104 22.12 1.08 14.21
C GLU A 104 23.18 2.13 14.58
N GLU A 105 24.08 2.51 13.66
CA GLU A 105 25.12 3.51 13.87
C GLU A 105 24.57 4.90 14.17
N ARG A 106 23.46 5.29 13.51
CA ARG A 106 22.84 6.61 13.69
C ARG A 106 21.72 6.63 14.73
N GLY A 107 21.43 5.50 15.37
CA GLY A 107 20.35 5.39 16.35
C GLY A 107 18.95 5.62 15.77
N LEU A 108 18.74 5.34 14.46
CA LEU A 108 17.46 5.53 13.79
C LEU A 108 16.49 4.40 14.16
N ALA A 109 15.20 4.74 14.23
CA ALA A 109 14.14 3.74 14.34
C ALA A 109 13.96 3.06 12.99
N LEU A 110 14.15 1.74 12.95
CA LEU A 110 14.01 0.93 11.75
C LEU A 110 13.04 -0.23 11.98
N ASN A 111 12.07 -0.34 11.09
CA ASN A 111 11.17 -1.47 10.97
C ASN A 111 11.65 -2.35 9.80
N PHE A 112 11.87 -3.65 10.09
CA PHE A 112 12.36 -4.64 9.13
C PHE A 112 11.25 -5.69 8.88
N TYR A 113 10.66 -5.68 7.69
CA TYR A 113 9.53 -6.55 7.33
C TYR A 113 10.02 -7.76 6.56
N CYS A 114 9.96 -8.93 7.17
CA CYS A 114 10.44 -10.19 6.57
C CYS A 114 9.53 -11.34 6.95
N ASP A 115 9.17 -12.16 5.96
CA ASP A 115 8.39 -13.38 6.14
C ASP A 115 7.07 -13.18 6.91
N GLY A 116 6.35 -12.07 6.63
CA GLY A 116 5.09 -11.73 7.28
C GLY A 116 5.24 -11.21 8.72
N VAL A 117 6.47 -11.01 9.20
CA VAL A 117 6.78 -10.52 10.55
C VAL A 117 7.46 -9.15 10.48
N LEU A 118 7.05 -8.25 11.35
CA LEU A 118 7.75 -7.00 11.61
C LEU A 118 8.80 -7.22 12.72
N TYR A 119 10.05 -6.99 12.39
CA TYR A 119 11.14 -6.93 13.37
C TYR A 119 11.53 -5.47 13.61
N ALA A 120 11.66 -5.06 14.87
CA ALA A 120 12.11 -3.73 15.24
C ALA A 120 12.83 -3.77 16.60
N ARG A 121 13.65 -2.74 16.88
CA ARG A 121 14.29 -2.66 18.21
C ARG A 121 13.24 -2.40 19.30
N LYS A 122 13.43 -3.00 20.46
CA LYS A 122 12.69 -2.67 21.68
C LYS A 122 12.87 -1.18 22.02
N LEU A 123 11.84 -0.58 22.64
CA LEU A 123 11.91 0.76 23.22
C LEU A 123 12.13 1.90 22.21
N GLN A 124 11.55 1.82 21.02
CA GLN A 124 11.46 2.99 20.15
C GLN A 124 10.32 3.91 20.61
N PRO A 125 10.47 5.26 20.52
CA PRO A 125 9.46 6.22 21.02
C PRO A 125 8.05 6.06 20.45
N TRP A 126 7.92 5.46 19.25
CA TRP A 126 6.67 5.23 18.50
C TRP A 126 6.17 3.79 18.58
N TRP A 127 6.80 2.96 19.38
CA TRP A 127 6.51 1.53 19.45
C TRP A 127 5.04 1.24 19.78
N ASP A 128 4.53 1.88 20.85
CA ASP A 128 3.16 1.67 21.29
C ASP A 128 2.15 2.20 20.26
N LEU A 129 2.44 3.35 19.64
CA LEU A 129 1.60 3.91 18.59
C LEU A 129 1.53 3.00 17.36
N TYR A 130 2.67 2.41 16.98
CA TYR A 130 2.72 1.50 15.83
C TYR A 130 2.04 0.17 16.13
N LEU A 131 2.22 -0.41 17.32
CA LEU A 131 1.52 -1.63 17.74
C LEU A 131 0.01 -1.47 17.74
N GLY A 132 -0.50 -0.33 18.13
CA GLY A 132 -1.94 -0.02 18.08
C GLY A 132 -2.52 0.07 16.65
N ARG A 133 -1.66 0.28 15.63
CA ARG A 133 -2.06 0.45 14.24
C ARG A 133 -1.83 -0.76 13.34
N THR A 134 -1.10 -1.78 13.82
CA THR A 134 -0.82 -2.99 13.03
C THR A 134 -1.53 -4.20 13.59
N SER A 135 -2.17 -4.98 12.71
CA SER A 135 -2.71 -6.30 13.05
C SER A 135 -1.72 -7.42 12.75
N SER A 136 -0.49 -7.07 12.39
CA SER A 136 0.53 -8.01 11.92
C SER A 136 1.41 -8.47 13.08
N PRO A 137 2.01 -9.70 13.00
CA PRO A 137 2.95 -10.18 14.00
C PRO A 137 4.17 -9.24 14.13
N VAL A 138 4.47 -8.84 15.37
CA VAL A 138 5.61 -7.99 15.68
C VAL A 138 6.58 -8.74 16.59
N LYS A 139 7.87 -8.71 16.25
CA LYS A 139 8.94 -9.35 17.01
C LYS A 139 9.98 -8.30 17.45
N PRO A 140 9.95 -7.86 18.70
CA PRO A 140 10.95 -6.92 19.23
C PRO A 140 12.31 -7.60 19.39
N LEU A 141 13.37 -6.89 19.00
CA LEU A 141 14.77 -7.31 19.15
C LEU A 141 15.56 -6.25 19.94
N ASP A 142 16.68 -6.63 20.54
CA ASP A 142 17.59 -5.67 21.18
C ASP A 142 18.41 -4.91 20.12
N SER A 143 18.72 -5.56 18.99
CA SER A 143 19.39 -4.99 17.82
C SER A 143 18.88 -5.66 16.56
N LEU A 144 18.91 -4.96 15.42
CA LEU A 144 18.59 -5.50 14.11
C LEU A 144 19.81 -6.09 13.38
N LEU A 145 21.03 -6.01 13.93
CA LEU A 145 22.23 -6.61 13.32
C LEU A 145 22.08 -8.11 12.98
N PRO A 146 21.37 -8.94 13.79
CA PRO A 146 21.09 -10.33 13.41
C PRO A 146 20.23 -10.51 12.15
N MET A 147 19.60 -9.44 11.64
CA MET A 147 18.83 -9.46 10.41
C MET A 147 19.68 -9.25 9.15
N ILE A 148 20.96 -8.92 9.30
CA ILE A 148 21.91 -8.80 8.17
C ILE A 148 22.00 -10.15 7.45
N GLY A 149 21.94 -10.11 6.10
CA GLY A 149 21.88 -11.31 5.26
C GLY A 149 20.46 -11.80 4.95
N LYS A 150 19.43 -11.29 5.64
CA LYS A 150 18.03 -11.53 5.29
C LYS A 150 17.58 -10.62 4.15
N ARG A 151 16.52 -11.04 3.45
CA ARG A 151 15.90 -10.33 2.32
C ARG A 151 14.51 -9.84 2.74
N PRO A 152 14.37 -8.63 3.30
CA PRO A 152 13.06 -8.12 3.70
C PRO A 152 12.20 -7.75 2.49
N THR A 153 10.90 -7.77 2.67
CA THR A 153 9.95 -7.21 1.70
C THR A 153 10.02 -5.68 1.69
N LYS A 154 10.25 -5.09 2.86
CA LYS A 154 10.31 -3.63 3.06
C LYS A 154 11.18 -3.30 4.27
N LEU A 155 11.87 -2.15 4.21
CA LEU A 155 12.41 -1.45 5.37
C LEU A 155 11.70 -0.11 5.51
N LEU A 156 11.43 0.32 6.75
CA LEU A 156 10.85 1.65 7.02
C LEU A 156 11.67 2.31 8.13
N ILE A 157 12.28 3.44 7.80
CA ILE A 157 12.94 4.32 8.75
C ILE A 157 11.91 5.34 9.23
N HIS A 158 11.73 5.44 10.55
CA HIS A 158 10.92 6.47 11.19
C HIS A 158 11.82 7.46 11.90
N THR A 159 11.76 8.73 11.50
CA THR A 159 12.61 9.79 12.07
C THR A 159 11.97 11.16 11.80
N LEU A 160 12.67 12.25 12.18
CA LEU A 160 12.19 13.61 11.92
C LEU A 160 12.13 13.91 10.41
N PRO A 161 11.16 14.73 9.95
CA PRO A 161 10.98 15.05 8.53
C PRO A 161 12.25 15.55 7.83
N ALA A 162 13.01 16.42 8.47
CA ALA A 162 14.28 16.92 7.92
C ALA A 162 15.32 15.80 7.72
N THR A 163 15.36 14.83 8.63
CA THR A 163 16.24 13.66 8.53
C THR A 163 15.78 12.71 7.44
N VAL A 164 14.45 12.55 7.26
CA VAL A 164 13.87 11.75 6.15
C VAL A 164 14.34 12.30 4.80
N LEU A 165 14.25 13.62 4.59
CA LEU A 165 14.70 14.26 3.36
C LEU A 165 16.20 14.08 3.14
N ALA A 166 17.02 14.29 4.18
CA ALA A 166 18.47 14.12 4.10
C ALA A 166 18.87 12.66 3.77
N LEU A 167 18.23 11.68 4.41
CA LEU A 167 18.47 10.26 4.13
C LEU A 167 18.03 9.89 2.71
N ARG A 168 16.89 10.37 2.23
CA ARG A 168 16.45 10.15 0.84
C ARG A 168 17.50 10.67 -0.12
N ASP A 169 18.00 11.89 0.07
CA ASP A 169 18.97 12.52 -0.82
C ASP A 169 20.35 11.82 -0.77
N GLU A 170 20.75 11.31 0.38
CA GLU A 170 21.96 10.48 0.58
C GLU A 170 21.84 9.11 -0.11
N LEU A 171 20.70 8.42 0.10
CA LEU A 171 20.55 7.02 -0.31
C LEU A 171 20.07 6.85 -1.75
N THR A 172 19.34 7.82 -2.31
CA THR A 172 18.82 7.73 -3.69
C THR A 172 19.93 7.50 -4.72
N PRO A 173 21.05 8.26 -4.77
CA PRO A 173 22.12 7.98 -5.72
C PRO A 173 22.83 6.65 -5.46
N ARG A 174 22.93 6.24 -4.20
CA ARG A 174 23.58 4.99 -3.77
C ARG A 174 22.82 3.74 -4.24
N TYR A 175 21.49 3.79 -4.22
CA TYR A 175 20.64 2.64 -4.57
C TYR A 175 19.93 2.80 -5.91
N LYS A 176 20.28 3.80 -6.71
CA LYS A 176 19.68 4.04 -8.03
C LYS A 176 19.69 2.78 -8.90
N GLY A 177 18.52 2.40 -9.41
CA GLY A 177 18.32 1.19 -10.23
C GLY A 177 18.44 -0.14 -9.47
N ARG A 178 18.54 -0.11 -8.12
CA ARG A 178 18.66 -1.31 -7.28
C ARG A 178 17.59 -1.38 -6.19
N ALA A 179 17.10 -0.24 -5.74
CA ALA A 179 16.00 -0.14 -4.78
C ALA A 179 15.20 1.15 -5.02
N THR A 180 13.95 1.15 -4.58
CA THR A 180 13.07 2.32 -4.59
C THR A 180 13.00 2.92 -3.19
N LEU A 181 13.15 4.25 -3.10
CA LEU A 181 12.98 4.99 -1.86
C LEU A 181 11.70 5.81 -1.95
N LEU A 182 10.80 5.60 -0.99
CA LEU A 182 9.49 6.26 -0.93
C LEU A 182 9.34 7.04 0.38
N ILE A 183 8.88 8.30 0.29
CA ILE A 183 8.38 9.05 1.44
C ILE A 183 6.87 8.87 1.45
N THR A 184 6.36 8.07 2.39
CA THR A 184 4.93 7.76 2.51
C THR A 184 4.22 8.61 3.56
N ALA A 185 4.99 9.18 4.50
CA ALA A 185 4.60 10.26 5.40
C ALA A 185 5.84 11.12 5.68
N ASP A 186 5.67 12.31 6.25
CA ASP A 186 6.77 13.23 6.48
C ASP A 186 7.91 12.60 7.35
N GLU A 187 7.52 11.70 8.28
CA GLU A 187 8.43 11.00 9.19
C GLU A 187 8.88 9.62 8.68
N TYR A 188 8.45 9.18 7.48
CA TYR A 188 8.67 7.81 6.99
C TYR A 188 9.47 7.78 5.70
N LEU A 189 10.62 7.10 5.74
CA LEU A 189 11.36 6.71 4.54
C LEU A 189 11.29 5.19 4.39
N GLU A 190 10.64 4.73 3.33
CA GLU A 190 10.60 3.31 2.96
C GLU A 190 11.70 2.98 1.95
N VAL A 191 12.40 1.85 2.17
CA VAL A 191 13.32 1.25 1.22
C VAL A 191 12.71 -0.04 0.73
N MET A 192 12.44 -0.09 -0.58
CA MET A 192 11.65 -1.13 -1.24
C MET A 192 12.47 -1.83 -2.33
N PRO A 193 12.16 -3.08 -2.69
CA PRO A 193 12.67 -3.65 -3.93
C PRO A 193 12.30 -2.78 -5.12
N ILE A 194 13.15 -2.75 -6.14
CA ILE A 194 12.96 -1.87 -7.32
C ILE A 194 11.67 -2.21 -8.09
N GLU A 195 11.21 -3.46 -7.99
CA GLU A 195 9.98 -3.96 -8.61
C GLU A 195 8.71 -3.54 -7.87
N ALA A 196 8.83 -2.98 -6.66
CA ALA A 196 7.67 -2.57 -5.86
C ALA A 196 6.97 -1.35 -6.50
N ASP A 197 5.87 -1.62 -7.18
CA ASP A 197 5.00 -0.63 -7.81
C ASP A 197 3.58 -1.21 -7.92
N LYS A 198 2.58 -0.48 -7.45
CA LYS A 198 1.17 -0.92 -7.48
C LYS A 198 0.66 -1.11 -8.91
N GLY A 199 1.11 -0.29 -9.86
CA GLY A 199 0.71 -0.40 -11.27
C GLY A 199 1.31 -1.64 -11.92
N HIS A 200 2.58 -1.95 -11.66
CA HIS A 200 3.19 -3.19 -12.15
C HIS A 200 2.52 -4.43 -11.56
N ALA A 201 2.22 -4.43 -10.25
CA ALA A 201 1.50 -5.53 -9.62
C ALA A 201 0.08 -5.69 -10.17
N LEU A 202 -0.61 -4.58 -10.46
CA LEU A 202 -1.92 -4.60 -11.13
C LEU A 202 -1.82 -5.15 -12.55
N ALA A 203 -0.82 -4.77 -13.33
CA ALA A 203 -0.59 -5.28 -14.67
C ALA A 203 -0.32 -6.80 -14.67
N ASP A 204 0.47 -7.30 -13.71
CA ASP A 204 0.69 -8.74 -13.51
C ASP A 204 -0.62 -9.46 -13.17
N LEU A 205 -1.41 -8.93 -12.22
CA LEU A 205 -2.73 -9.47 -11.87
C LEU A 205 -3.67 -9.51 -13.09
N ALA A 206 -3.79 -8.41 -13.83
CA ALA A 206 -4.63 -8.30 -15.01
C ALA A 206 -4.25 -9.33 -16.08
N SER A 207 -2.93 -9.50 -16.32
CA SER A 207 -2.43 -10.50 -17.26
C SER A 207 -2.83 -11.92 -16.86
N ARG A 208 -2.69 -12.29 -15.58
CA ARG A 208 -3.08 -13.61 -15.05
C ARG A 208 -4.56 -13.87 -15.16
N LEU A 209 -5.38 -12.82 -14.98
CA LEU A 209 -6.85 -12.88 -15.11
C LEU A 209 -7.33 -12.73 -16.57
N SER A 210 -6.43 -12.53 -17.53
CA SER A 210 -6.75 -12.23 -18.95
C SER A 210 -7.64 -11.00 -19.12
N LEU A 211 -7.47 -10.01 -18.24
CA LEU A 211 -8.18 -8.73 -18.28
C LEU A 211 -7.39 -7.68 -19.07
N LYS A 212 -8.12 -6.78 -19.71
CA LYS A 212 -7.56 -5.61 -20.38
C LYS A 212 -7.81 -4.36 -19.55
N ALA A 213 -7.07 -3.28 -19.82
CA ALA A 213 -7.21 -2.02 -19.10
C ALA A 213 -8.66 -1.55 -18.95
N HIS A 214 -9.45 -1.64 -20.03
CA HIS A 214 -10.85 -1.20 -20.04
C HIS A 214 -11.79 -2.04 -19.16
N ASP A 215 -11.38 -3.24 -18.72
CA ASP A 215 -12.11 -4.08 -17.76
C ASP A 215 -11.85 -3.64 -16.29
N ILE A 216 -10.95 -2.64 -16.09
CA ILE A 216 -10.41 -2.30 -14.77
C ILE A 216 -10.75 -0.86 -14.41
N VAL A 217 -11.25 -0.68 -13.20
CA VAL A 217 -11.40 0.63 -12.54
C VAL A 217 -10.46 0.66 -11.33
N ALA A 218 -9.67 1.73 -11.20
CA ALA A 218 -8.73 1.88 -10.09
C ALA A 218 -8.97 3.19 -9.33
N ALA A 219 -8.90 3.17 -7.99
CA ALA A 219 -9.06 4.33 -7.12
C ALA A 219 -7.87 4.50 -6.16
N GLY A 220 -7.42 5.76 -5.95
CA GLY A 220 -6.30 6.06 -5.08
C GLY A 220 -6.18 7.56 -4.76
N ASP A 221 -5.26 7.92 -3.85
CA ASP A 221 -5.00 9.31 -3.45
C ASP A 221 -3.50 9.67 -3.43
N GLY A 222 -2.60 8.68 -3.38
CA GLY A 222 -1.16 8.85 -3.21
C GLY A 222 -0.34 8.83 -4.51
N ASN A 223 0.91 9.27 -4.44
CA ASN A 223 1.84 9.17 -5.57
C ASN A 223 2.15 7.71 -5.96
N ASN A 224 2.08 6.78 -5.00
CA ASN A 224 2.25 5.35 -5.21
C ASN A 224 1.09 4.70 -5.97
N ASP A 225 -0.02 5.44 -6.17
CA ASP A 225 -1.20 4.99 -6.91
C ASP A 225 -1.17 5.41 -8.39
N ILE A 226 -0.26 6.33 -8.77
CA ILE A 226 -0.18 6.86 -10.14
C ILE A 226 -0.06 5.73 -11.17
N GLY A 227 0.75 4.70 -10.89
CA GLY A 227 0.93 3.56 -11.78
C GLY A 227 -0.37 2.80 -12.03
N MET A 228 -1.14 2.47 -10.97
CA MET A 228 -2.39 1.73 -11.12
C MET A 228 -3.51 2.58 -11.74
N ILE A 229 -3.60 3.88 -11.38
CA ILE A 229 -4.55 4.82 -11.97
C ILE A 229 -4.31 4.99 -13.48
N SER A 230 -3.04 5.11 -13.89
CA SER A 230 -2.67 5.27 -15.30
C SER A 230 -2.82 3.98 -16.12
N PHE A 231 -2.77 2.80 -15.47
CA PHE A 231 -2.94 1.51 -16.14
C PHE A 231 -4.41 1.15 -16.37
N ALA A 232 -5.30 1.49 -15.44
CA ALA A 232 -6.73 1.17 -15.51
C ALA A 232 -7.41 1.89 -16.68
N GLY A 233 -8.51 1.32 -17.17
CA GLY A 233 -9.35 1.95 -18.18
C GLY A 233 -10.17 3.12 -17.64
N THR A 234 -10.38 3.14 -16.32
CA THR A 234 -10.94 4.29 -15.59
C THR A 234 -10.15 4.48 -14.30
N GLY A 235 -9.40 5.56 -14.23
CA GLY A 235 -8.63 5.97 -13.05
C GLY A 235 -9.39 7.01 -12.23
N ILE A 236 -9.56 6.76 -10.93
CA ILE A 236 -10.28 7.63 -9.99
C ILE A 236 -9.29 8.19 -8.98
N ALA A 237 -9.19 9.50 -8.88
CA ALA A 237 -8.47 10.18 -7.81
C ALA A 237 -9.44 10.67 -6.73
N ILE A 238 -9.05 10.57 -5.47
CA ILE A 238 -9.78 11.17 -4.36
C ILE A 238 -9.41 12.66 -4.24
N ALA A 239 -10.36 13.52 -3.91
CA ALA A 239 -10.16 14.97 -3.87
C ALA A 239 -9.11 15.44 -2.85
N ASN A 240 -8.93 14.71 -1.72
CA ASN A 240 -7.87 14.94 -0.75
C ASN A 240 -6.48 14.48 -1.23
N GLY A 241 -6.41 13.77 -2.37
CA GLY A 241 -5.20 13.18 -2.90
C GLY A 241 -4.22 14.19 -3.51
N ARG A 242 -3.05 13.66 -3.89
CA ARG A 242 -1.95 14.44 -4.46
C ARG A 242 -2.31 15.00 -5.84
N GLU A 243 -1.91 16.24 -6.11
CA GLU A 243 -2.21 16.92 -7.39
C GLU A 243 -1.66 16.16 -8.60
N ALA A 244 -0.47 15.56 -8.48
CA ALA A 244 0.13 14.75 -9.55
C ALA A 244 -0.73 13.52 -9.91
N LEU A 245 -1.44 12.93 -8.94
CA LEU A 245 -2.38 11.84 -9.18
C LEU A 245 -3.65 12.34 -9.87
N LYS A 246 -4.25 13.44 -9.38
CA LYS A 246 -5.46 14.04 -9.96
C LYS A 246 -5.28 14.39 -11.44
N GLN A 247 -4.08 14.83 -11.83
CA GLN A 247 -3.75 15.11 -13.25
C GLN A 247 -3.67 13.86 -14.12
N LYS A 248 -3.59 12.66 -13.55
CA LYS A 248 -3.55 11.38 -14.25
C LYS A 248 -4.86 10.63 -14.24
N ALA A 249 -5.76 11.02 -13.35
CA ALA A 249 -7.06 10.36 -13.20
C ALA A 249 -8.07 10.87 -14.26
N ASP A 250 -8.97 9.98 -14.66
CA ASP A 250 -10.09 10.30 -15.52
C ASP A 250 -11.21 11.02 -14.76
N VAL A 251 -11.34 10.71 -13.45
CA VAL A 251 -12.38 11.25 -12.57
C VAL A 251 -11.79 11.62 -11.22
N VAL A 252 -12.25 12.73 -10.65
CA VAL A 252 -11.96 13.11 -9.27
C VAL A 252 -13.26 13.04 -8.48
N VAL A 253 -13.26 12.28 -7.38
CA VAL A 253 -14.41 12.11 -6.48
C VAL A 253 -14.17 12.75 -5.13
N GLY A 254 -15.23 13.01 -4.36
CA GLY A 254 -15.15 13.56 -3.02
C GLY A 254 -14.31 12.69 -2.06
N PRO A 255 -13.79 13.27 -0.95
CA PRO A 255 -12.98 12.55 0.02
C PRO A 255 -13.81 11.47 0.75
N PRO A 256 -13.15 10.53 1.47
CA PRO A 256 -13.86 9.43 2.13
C PRO A 256 -14.94 9.87 3.11
N GLU A 257 -14.76 11.02 3.78
CA GLU A 257 -15.72 11.62 4.70
C GLU A 257 -17.01 12.07 3.99
N GLU A 258 -16.92 12.42 2.71
CA GLU A 258 -18.05 12.82 1.83
C GLU A 258 -18.58 11.64 1.01
N GLU A 259 -18.03 10.44 1.22
CA GLU A 259 -18.47 9.19 0.56
C GLU A 259 -18.39 9.21 -0.99
N GLY A 260 -17.51 10.06 -1.57
CA GLY A 260 -17.43 10.29 -3.00
C GLY A 260 -17.15 9.01 -3.81
N LEU A 261 -16.33 8.09 -3.28
CA LEU A 261 -16.06 6.82 -3.95
C LEU A 261 -17.28 5.88 -3.93
N ALA A 262 -18.03 5.85 -2.82
CA ALA A 262 -19.27 5.07 -2.74
C ALA A 262 -20.31 5.58 -3.73
N GLU A 263 -20.48 6.89 -3.81
CA GLU A 263 -21.39 7.53 -4.77
C GLU A 263 -21.01 7.20 -6.22
N PHE A 264 -19.70 7.27 -6.55
CA PHE A 264 -19.22 6.91 -7.89
C PHE A 264 -19.56 5.45 -8.24
N ILE A 265 -19.29 4.52 -7.32
CA ILE A 265 -19.58 3.10 -7.50
C ILE A 265 -21.08 2.89 -7.77
N GLU A 266 -21.96 3.48 -6.94
CA GLU A 266 -23.41 3.35 -7.08
C GLU A 266 -23.95 3.90 -8.40
N GLN A 267 -23.39 5.02 -8.88
CA GLN A 267 -23.90 5.70 -10.08
C GLN A 267 -23.33 5.13 -11.39
N ASN A 268 -22.14 4.56 -11.37
CA ASN A 268 -21.42 4.23 -12.61
C ASN A 268 -21.06 2.74 -12.75
N LEU A 269 -21.03 1.98 -11.63
CA LEU A 269 -20.64 0.56 -11.65
C LEU A 269 -21.76 -0.39 -11.22
N LEU A 270 -22.79 0.11 -10.54
CA LEU A 270 -23.97 -0.65 -10.08
C LEU A 270 -25.22 -0.29 -10.88
#